data_8266096680d163510f30e6351ca07a76
#
_entry.id   8266096680d163510f30e6351ca07a76
#
_cell.length_a   1.000
_cell.length_b   1.000
_cell.length_c   1.000
_cell.angle_alpha   90.00
_cell.angle_beta   90.00
_cell.angle_gamma   90.00
#
_symmetry.space_group_name_H-M   'P 1'
#
loop_
_entity.id
_entity.type
_entity.pdbx_description
1 polymer ?
#
loop_
_entity_poly.entity_id
_entity_poly.type
_entity_poly.pdbx_seq_one_letter_code
_entity_poly.pdbx_strand_id
1 'polypeptide(L)'
;MKHTTMKELPHDERPYERCVKSGPEHLSDAQLLAVILRTGSAQESVLELATRILELGGPGEGILGLLHLSLPELMGIKGIGQVKAIQLQCIGELSRRIWKRKAMKSPVRYNEPAQVAEYYQEDLRHKEQEEFHMMLFNTKQNMIGDVALSKGTVNASLATPREIFI
;
A
#
# COMPACT_ATOMS: atom_id res chain seq x y z
N MET A 1 -8.44 31.83 2.06
CA MET A 1 -8.25 31.22 3.39
C MET A 1 -6.77 31.32 3.77
N LYS A 2 -6.45 31.81 4.97
CA LYS A 2 -5.08 31.88 5.45
C LYS A 2 -4.56 30.45 5.64
N HIS A 3 -3.49 30.11 4.95
CA HIS A 3 -2.86 28.80 5.03
C HIS A 3 -2.19 28.63 6.39
N THR A 4 -2.63 27.70 7.19
CA THR A 4 -2.02 27.39 8.50
C THR A 4 -0.73 26.63 8.28
N THR A 5 0.40 27.24 8.51
CA THR A 5 1.69 26.56 8.43
C THR A 5 1.89 25.65 9.64
N MET A 6 2.66 24.56 9.49
CA MET A 6 3.00 23.67 10.61
C MET A 6 3.66 24.40 11.79
N LYS A 7 4.29 25.56 11.54
CA LYS A 7 4.91 26.39 12.60
C LYS A 7 3.90 27.14 13.45
N GLU A 8 2.67 27.33 12.95
CA GLU A 8 1.58 27.99 13.68
C GLU A 8 0.84 27.03 14.64
N LEU A 9 1.01 25.71 14.46
CA LEU A 9 0.52 24.73 15.41
C LEU A 9 1.36 24.74 16.68
N PRO A 10 0.74 24.58 17.86
CA PRO A 10 1.44 24.33 19.10
C PRO A 10 2.47 23.21 18.92
N HIS A 11 3.63 23.33 19.55
CA HIS A 11 4.73 22.37 19.37
C HIS A 11 4.26 20.92 19.58
N ASP A 12 3.48 20.70 20.65
CA ASP A 12 2.98 19.36 21.04
C ASP A 12 1.93 18.78 20.06
N GLU A 13 1.34 19.60 19.19
CA GLU A 13 0.33 19.18 18.21
C GLU A 13 0.92 18.89 16.83
N ARG A 14 2.18 19.22 16.62
CA ARG A 14 2.87 18.90 15.35
C ARG A 14 3.03 17.39 15.24
N PRO A 15 2.72 16.79 14.07
CA PRO A 15 2.76 15.34 13.90
C PRO A 15 4.08 14.70 14.29
N TYR A 16 5.21 15.33 13.99
CA TYR A 16 6.53 14.80 14.31
C TYR A 16 6.77 14.77 15.83
N GLU A 17 6.52 15.87 16.52
CA GLU A 17 6.68 16.00 17.97
C GLU A 17 5.71 15.09 18.73
N ARG A 18 4.47 14.99 18.22
CA ARG A 18 3.47 14.08 18.75
C ARG A 18 3.90 12.62 18.59
N CYS A 19 4.49 12.27 17.44
CA CYS A 19 5.05 10.93 17.20
C CYS A 19 6.15 10.61 18.22
N VAL A 20 7.06 11.55 18.47
CA VAL A 20 8.16 11.37 19.45
C VAL A 20 7.62 11.20 20.88
N LYS A 21 6.58 11.96 21.24
CA LYS A 21 6.02 12.00 22.60
C LYS A 21 5.14 10.79 22.90
N SER A 22 4.31 10.38 21.95
CA SER A 22 3.21 9.43 22.19
C SER A 22 3.29 8.15 21.35
N GLY A 23 4.23 8.08 20.41
CA GLY A 23 4.34 6.96 19.47
C GLY A 23 3.50 7.12 18.20
N PRO A 24 3.87 6.43 17.11
CA PRO A 24 3.16 6.50 15.84
C PRO A 24 1.73 5.96 15.90
N GLU A 25 1.43 5.04 16.82
CA GLU A 25 0.12 4.43 17.02
C GLU A 25 -0.96 5.42 17.46
N HIS A 26 -0.57 6.60 17.93
CA HIS A 26 -1.46 7.67 18.36
C HIS A 26 -1.68 8.76 17.30
N LEU A 27 -1.13 8.56 16.09
CA LEU A 27 -1.30 9.46 14.97
C LEU A 27 -2.43 8.97 14.05
N SER A 28 -3.17 9.91 13.46
CA SER A 28 -4.07 9.59 12.35
C SER A 28 -3.27 9.25 11.09
N ASP A 29 -3.89 8.61 10.11
CA ASP A 29 -3.26 8.28 8.82
C ASP A 29 -2.67 9.52 8.14
N ALA A 30 -3.40 10.64 8.16
CA ALA A 30 -2.89 11.91 7.62
C ALA A 30 -1.67 12.43 8.39
N GLN A 31 -1.64 12.26 9.71
CA GLN A 31 -0.50 12.67 10.53
C GLN A 31 0.71 11.75 10.29
N LEU A 32 0.51 10.43 10.18
CA LEU A 32 1.57 9.48 9.83
C LEU A 32 2.18 9.83 8.47
N LEU A 33 1.31 10.06 7.48
CA LEU A 33 1.76 10.43 6.14
C LEU A 33 2.48 11.78 6.14
N ALA A 34 2.03 12.76 6.94
CA ALA A 34 2.69 14.05 7.09
C ALA A 34 4.09 13.91 7.70
N VAL A 35 4.29 13.02 8.68
CA VAL A 35 5.62 12.71 9.24
C VAL A 35 6.56 12.15 8.17
N ILE A 36 6.06 11.27 7.32
CA ILE A 36 6.84 10.63 6.24
C ILE A 36 7.22 11.65 5.14
N LEU A 37 6.26 12.47 4.70
CA LEU A 37 6.46 13.48 3.66
C LEU A 37 7.34 14.66 4.11
N ARG A 38 7.35 14.97 5.41
CA ARG A 38 8.12 16.01 6.10
C ARG A 38 7.78 17.45 5.70
N THR A 39 7.48 17.69 4.44
CA THR A 39 7.23 19.05 3.91
C THR A 39 5.99 19.07 3.04
N GLY A 40 5.21 20.12 3.15
CA GLY A 40 4.09 20.39 2.22
C GLY A 40 4.56 20.95 0.87
N SER A 41 3.76 21.83 0.31
CA SER A 41 4.08 22.62 -0.88
C SER A 41 4.14 24.11 -0.51
N ALA A 42 4.43 24.96 -1.50
CA ALA A 42 4.39 26.41 -1.30
C ALA A 42 2.99 26.96 -0.95
N GLN A 43 1.94 26.16 -1.17
CA GLN A 43 0.54 26.60 -1.07
C GLN A 43 -0.29 25.83 -0.02
N GLU A 44 0.26 24.75 0.53
CA GLU A 44 -0.43 23.90 1.51
C GLU A 44 0.54 23.30 2.52
N SER A 45 0.08 23.08 3.73
CA SER A 45 0.84 22.39 4.77
C SER A 45 1.04 20.91 4.41
N VAL A 46 1.99 20.26 5.08
CA VAL A 46 2.20 18.83 4.90
C VAL A 46 0.99 18.00 5.34
N LEU A 47 0.22 18.48 6.31
CA LEU A 47 -0.97 17.78 6.77
C LEU A 47 -2.12 17.87 5.76
N GLU A 48 -2.33 19.05 5.15
CA GLU A 48 -3.32 19.24 4.08
C GLU A 48 -2.94 18.40 2.85
N LEU A 49 -1.66 18.40 2.48
CA LEU A 49 -1.15 17.56 1.41
C LEU A 49 -1.39 16.07 1.70
N ALA A 50 -1.11 15.61 2.92
CA ALA A 50 -1.33 14.23 3.34
C ALA A 50 -2.83 13.85 3.29
N THR A 51 -3.72 14.72 3.78
CA THR A 51 -5.17 14.51 3.71
C THR A 51 -5.63 14.36 2.26
N ARG A 52 -5.20 15.25 1.38
CA ARG A 52 -5.56 15.23 -0.03
C ARG A 52 -5.07 13.96 -0.74
N ILE A 53 -3.88 13.47 -0.40
CA ILE A 53 -3.36 12.21 -0.94
C ILE A 53 -4.26 11.03 -0.53
N LEU A 54 -4.69 10.98 0.73
CA LEU A 54 -5.57 9.91 1.23
C LEU A 54 -6.96 9.93 0.59
N GLU A 55 -7.43 11.10 0.12
CA GLU A 55 -8.71 11.24 -0.57
C GLU A 55 -8.66 10.77 -2.04
N LEU A 56 -7.48 10.73 -2.65
CA LEU A 56 -7.32 10.35 -4.07
C LEU A 56 -7.51 8.86 -4.34
N GLY A 57 -7.33 8.01 -3.35
CA GLY A 57 -7.56 6.57 -3.49
C GLY A 57 -9.03 6.17 -3.70
N GLY A 58 -9.95 7.13 -3.57
CA GLY A 58 -11.38 6.90 -3.69
C GLY A 58 -12.14 7.04 -2.36
N PRO A 59 -13.48 7.15 -2.42
CA PRO A 59 -14.30 7.29 -1.22
C PRO A 59 -14.16 6.05 -0.30
N GLY A 60 -13.64 6.28 0.91
CA GLY A 60 -13.49 5.23 1.92
C GLY A 60 -12.21 4.40 1.83
N GLU A 61 -11.40 4.56 0.79
CA GLU A 61 -10.12 3.83 0.64
C GLU A 61 -9.04 4.33 1.62
N GLY A 62 -8.98 5.63 1.91
CA GLY A 62 -8.02 6.18 2.85
C GLY A 62 -6.58 5.75 2.57
N ILE A 63 -5.92 5.14 3.56
CA ILE A 63 -4.54 4.68 3.44
C ILE A 63 -4.36 3.54 2.43
N LEU A 64 -5.39 2.72 2.21
CA LEU A 64 -5.34 1.63 1.22
C LEU A 64 -5.18 2.17 -0.21
N GLY A 65 -5.76 3.33 -0.49
CA GLY A 65 -5.62 3.98 -1.79
C GLY A 65 -4.17 4.27 -2.19
N LEU A 66 -3.25 4.43 -1.23
CA LEU A 66 -1.82 4.61 -1.53
C LEU A 66 -1.18 3.40 -2.22
N LEU A 67 -1.73 2.19 -2.01
CA LEU A 67 -1.21 0.96 -2.61
C LEU A 67 -1.47 0.90 -4.12
N HIS A 68 -2.43 1.68 -4.60
CA HIS A 68 -2.95 1.62 -5.96
C HIS A 68 -2.47 2.78 -6.85
N LEU A 69 -1.94 3.85 -6.25
CA LEU A 69 -1.47 5.01 -7.00
C LEU A 69 -0.15 4.72 -7.72
N SER A 70 -0.16 4.85 -9.03
CA SER A 70 1.04 4.74 -9.87
C SER A 70 1.98 5.94 -9.66
N LEU A 71 3.25 5.79 -10.07
CA LEU A 71 4.22 6.89 -10.01
C LEU A 71 3.75 8.15 -10.77
N PRO A 72 3.20 8.06 -12.01
CA PRO A 72 2.68 9.22 -12.70
C PRO A 72 1.51 9.90 -11.97
N GLU A 73 0.57 9.13 -11.40
CA GLU A 73 -0.55 9.68 -10.63
C GLU A 73 -0.06 10.42 -9.39
N LEU A 74 0.86 9.83 -8.64
CA LEU A 74 1.48 10.48 -7.48
C LEU A 74 2.19 11.78 -7.89
N MET A 75 2.96 11.76 -8.97
CA MET A 75 3.65 12.95 -9.47
C MET A 75 2.72 14.02 -10.04
N GLY A 76 1.52 13.65 -10.46
CA GLY A 76 0.45 14.57 -10.87
C GLY A 76 -0.13 15.40 -9.71
N ILE A 77 0.12 14.97 -8.47
CA ILE A 77 -0.33 15.67 -7.27
C ILE A 77 0.56 16.89 -7.03
N LYS A 78 -0.04 18.08 -7.04
CA LYS A 78 0.69 19.31 -6.72
C LYS A 78 1.35 19.20 -5.33
N GLY A 79 2.65 19.45 -5.24
CA GLY A 79 3.43 19.30 -4.00
C GLY A 79 4.11 17.94 -3.82
N ILE A 80 3.83 16.98 -4.71
CA ILE A 80 4.50 15.68 -4.78
C ILE A 80 5.46 15.69 -5.97
N GLY A 81 6.75 15.83 -5.69
CA GLY A 81 7.79 15.59 -6.68
C GLY A 81 8.22 14.13 -6.72
N GLN A 82 9.12 13.80 -7.64
CA GLN A 82 9.62 12.44 -7.84
C GLN A 82 10.07 11.74 -6.55
N VAL A 83 10.79 12.44 -5.68
CA VAL A 83 11.30 11.86 -4.42
C VAL A 83 10.17 11.42 -3.51
N LYS A 84 9.19 12.29 -3.27
CA LYS A 84 8.04 11.95 -2.43
C LYS A 84 7.19 10.83 -3.03
N ALA A 85 6.98 10.85 -4.34
CA ALA A 85 6.23 9.81 -5.04
C ALA A 85 6.92 8.44 -4.88
N ILE A 86 8.23 8.35 -5.06
CA ILE A 86 9.00 7.13 -4.83
C ILE A 86 8.93 6.69 -3.37
N GLN A 87 9.04 7.60 -2.40
CA GLN A 87 8.90 7.26 -0.98
C GLN A 87 7.56 6.62 -0.67
N LEU A 88 6.46 7.17 -1.20
CA LEU A 88 5.12 6.61 -1.02
C LEU A 88 5.00 5.21 -1.63
N GLN A 89 5.49 5.00 -2.84
CA GLN A 89 5.50 3.67 -3.46
C GLN A 89 6.35 2.66 -2.67
N CYS A 90 7.50 3.08 -2.15
CA CYS A 90 8.33 2.21 -1.32
C CYS A 90 7.62 1.79 -0.02
N ILE A 91 6.84 2.70 0.59
CA ILE A 91 6.05 2.38 1.78
C ILE A 91 4.97 1.35 1.45
N GLY A 92 4.24 1.55 0.36
CA GLY A 92 3.24 0.60 -0.13
C GLY A 92 3.85 -0.78 -0.36
N GLU A 93 4.99 -0.86 -1.06
CA GLU A 93 5.68 -2.12 -1.31
C GLU A 93 6.20 -2.78 -0.03
N LEU A 94 6.75 -2.02 0.92
CA LEU A 94 7.16 -2.55 2.22
C LEU A 94 5.98 -3.12 3.00
N SER A 95 4.85 -2.41 3.03
CA SER A 95 3.62 -2.87 3.68
C SER A 95 3.12 -4.17 3.06
N ARG A 96 3.09 -4.27 1.74
CA ARG A 96 2.74 -5.47 0.99
C ARG A 96 3.66 -6.65 1.32
N ARG A 97 4.98 -6.42 1.38
CA ARG A 97 5.95 -7.47 1.75
C ARG A 97 5.80 -7.93 3.21
N ILE A 98 5.54 -7.01 4.13
CA ILE A 98 5.30 -7.33 5.54
C ILE A 98 4.05 -8.19 5.66
N TRP A 99 2.97 -7.80 5.00
CA TRP A 99 1.73 -8.55 4.98
C TRP A 99 1.90 -9.97 4.43
N LYS A 100 2.54 -10.11 3.27
CA LYS A 100 2.83 -11.42 2.68
C LYS A 100 3.68 -12.30 3.60
N ARG A 101 4.74 -11.76 4.20
CA ARG A 101 5.57 -12.51 5.14
C ARG A 101 4.81 -12.91 6.42
N LYS A 102 3.89 -12.07 6.89
CA LYS A 102 3.04 -12.37 8.04
C LYS A 102 2.06 -13.50 7.68
N ALA A 103 1.43 -13.45 6.52
CA ALA A 103 0.55 -14.49 6.02
C ALA A 103 1.26 -15.84 5.90
N MET A 104 2.48 -15.87 5.36
CA MET A 104 3.30 -17.09 5.28
C MET A 104 3.68 -17.68 6.64
N LYS A 105 3.81 -16.86 7.68
CA LYS A 105 4.14 -17.31 9.05
C LYS A 105 2.92 -17.64 9.88
N SER A 106 1.74 -17.22 9.46
CA SER A 106 0.50 -17.53 10.15
C SER A 106 0.09 -18.95 9.85
N PRO A 107 -0.43 -19.73 10.82
CA PRO A 107 -0.96 -21.06 10.60
C PRO A 107 -2.34 -21.02 9.93
N VAL A 108 -2.60 -20.04 9.08
CA VAL A 108 -3.85 -19.96 8.31
C VAL A 108 -3.88 -21.13 7.34
N ARG A 109 -4.86 -22.01 7.54
CA ARG A 109 -5.15 -23.08 6.60
C ARG A 109 -6.08 -22.52 5.54
N TYR A 110 -5.63 -22.52 4.32
CA TYR A 110 -6.43 -22.11 3.16
C TYR A 110 -7.35 -23.25 2.73
N ASN A 111 -8.36 -23.55 3.58
CA ASN A 111 -9.28 -24.66 3.35
C ASN A 111 -10.50 -24.26 2.50
N GLU A 112 -10.71 -22.96 2.33
CA GLU A 112 -11.87 -22.40 1.62
C GLU A 112 -11.41 -21.45 0.52
N PRO A 113 -12.08 -21.45 -0.64
CA PRO A 113 -11.75 -20.55 -1.75
C PRO A 113 -11.79 -19.06 -1.35
N ALA A 114 -12.67 -18.68 -0.42
CA ALA A 114 -12.79 -17.31 0.09
C ALA A 114 -11.49 -16.82 0.74
N GLN A 115 -10.79 -17.67 1.48
CA GLN A 115 -9.52 -17.31 2.13
C GLN A 115 -8.39 -17.11 1.09
N VAL A 116 -8.41 -17.88 0.01
CA VAL A 116 -7.50 -17.71 -1.11
C VAL A 116 -7.79 -16.41 -1.85
N ALA A 117 -9.08 -16.13 -2.08
CA ALA A 117 -9.50 -14.88 -2.71
C ALA A 117 -9.09 -13.65 -1.89
N GLU A 118 -9.29 -13.68 -0.57
CA GLU A 118 -8.87 -12.61 0.34
C GLU A 118 -7.36 -12.38 0.29
N TYR A 119 -6.56 -13.46 0.23
CA TYR A 119 -5.10 -13.36 0.12
C TYR A 119 -4.64 -12.62 -1.14
N TYR A 120 -5.31 -12.85 -2.28
CA TYR A 120 -4.96 -12.25 -3.56
C TYR A 120 -5.73 -10.97 -3.88
N GLN A 121 -6.78 -10.64 -3.13
CA GLN A 121 -7.70 -9.57 -3.48
C GLN A 121 -7.00 -8.25 -3.76
N GLU A 122 -6.08 -7.83 -2.89
CA GLU A 122 -5.37 -6.56 -3.07
C GLU A 122 -4.30 -6.62 -4.16
N ASP A 123 -3.67 -7.76 -4.38
CA ASP A 123 -2.65 -7.92 -5.42
C ASP A 123 -3.26 -7.94 -6.84
N LEU A 124 -4.50 -8.44 -6.96
CA LEU A 124 -5.15 -8.66 -8.27
C LEU A 124 -6.23 -7.62 -8.61
N ARG A 125 -6.74 -6.85 -7.62
CA ARG A 125 -7.85 -5.90 -7.77
C ARG A 125 -7.69 -4.92 -8.95
N HIS A 126 -6.48 -4.46 -9.21
CA HIS A 126 -6.16 -3.44 -10.22
C HIS A 126 -5.31 -3.97 -11.38
N LYS A 127 -5.24 -5.28 -11.53
CA LYS A 127 -4.55 -5.88 -12.67
C LYS A 127 -5.42 -5.82 -13.91
N GLU A 128 -4.86 -5.27 -14.97
CA GLU A 128 -5.52 -5.23 -16.29
C GLU A 128 -5.43 -6.57 -17.05
N GLN A 129 -4.56 -7.46 -16.56
CA GLN A 129 -4.30 -8.77 -17.18
C GLN A 129 -4.57 -9.88 -16.17
N GLU A 130 -5.11 -10.98 -16.64
CA GLU A 130 -5.23 -12.20 -15.85
C GLU A 130 -3.85 -12.74 -15.49
N GLU A 131 -3.66 -13.10 -14.23
CA GLU A 131 -2.44 -13.74 -13.73
C GLU A 131 -2.79 -15.12 -13.19
N PHE A 132 -2.00 -16.12 -13.51
CA PHE A 132 -2.12 -17.45 -12.92
C PHE A 132 -1.08 -17.61 -11.82
N HIS A 133 -1.57 -17.80 -10.59
CA HIS A 133 -0.75 -17.95 -9.38
C HIS A 133 -0.83 -19.37 -8.86
N MET A 134 0.29 -19.88 -8.37
CA MET A 134 0.40 -21.16 -7.69
C MET A 134 0.78 -20.96 -6.24
N MET A 135 -0.10 -21.42 -5.33
CA MET A 135 0.20 -21.49 -3.90
C MET A 135 0.79 -22.86 -3.56
N LEU A 136 1.92 -22.84 -2.86
CA LEU A 136 2.62 -24.05 -2.42
C LEU A 136 2.36 -24.28 -0.94
N PHE A 137 2.01 -25.52 -0.59
CA PHE A 137 1.73 -25.93 0.78
C PHE A 137 2.61 -27.10 1.21
N ASN A 138 3.01 -27.11 2.47
CA ASN A 138 3.64 -28.29 3.05
C ASN A 138 2.60 -29.36 3.45
N THR A 139 3.08 -30.52 3.90
CA THR A 139 2.23 -31.64 4.34
C THR A 139 1.31 -31.28 5.53
N LYS A 140 1.62 -30.23 6.28
CA LYS A 140 0.81 -29.68 7.39
C LYS A 140 -0.19 -28.62 6.91
N GLN A 141 -0.33 -28.42 5.58
CA GLN A 141 -1.18 -27.40 4.95
C GLN A 141 -0.80 -25.96 5.29
N ASN A 142 0.44 -25.70 5.70
CA ASN A 142 0.96 -24.35 5.83
C ASN A 142 1.50 -23.89 4.48
N MET A 143 1.16 -22.67 4.11
CA MET A 143 1.69 -22.04 2.89
C MET A 143 3.20 -21.84 3.00
N ILE A 144 3.94 -22.32 2.02
CA ILE A 144 5.40 -22.23 1.94
C ILE A 144 5.86 -21.37 0.77
N GLY A 145 5.00 -21.06 -0.15
CA GLY A 145 5.32 -20.21 -1.30
C GLY A 145 4.11 -19.76 -2.09
N ASP A 146 4.31 -18.72 -2.86
CA ASP A 146 3.38 -18.13 -3.81
C ASP A 146 4.19 -17.70 -5.03
N VAL A 147 3.85 -18.23 -6.21
CA VAL A 147 4.57 -18.00 -7.46
C VAL A 147 3.58 -17.60 -8.55
N ALA A 148 3.83 -16.46 -9.19
CA ALA A 148 3.14 -16.09 -10.42
C ALA A 148 3.74 -16.90 -11.58
N LEU A 149 2.96 -17.80 -12.17
CA LEU A 149 3.40 -18.71 -13.25
C LEU A 149 3.25 -18.08 -14.63
N SER A 150 2.14 -17.39 -14.88
CA SER A 150 1.92 -16.74 -16.16
C SER A 150 1.10 -15.45 -16.01
N LYS A 151 1.31 -14.54 -16.97
CA LYS A 151 0.47 -13.36 -17.20
C LYS A 151 -0.21 -13.55 -18.55
N GLY A 152 -1.54 -13.56 -18.51
CA GLY A 152 -2.34 -13.73 -19.72
C GLY A 152 -2.29 -12.49 -20.62
N THR A 153 -2.63 -12.68 -21.88
CA THR A 153 -3.13 -11.62 -22.76
C THR A 153 -4.54 -11.30 -22.36
N VAL A 154 -5.07 -10.13 -22.75
CA VAL A 154 -6.42 -9.62 -22.40
C VAL A 154 -7.54 -10.67 -22.55
N ASN A 155 -7.35 -11.76 -23.28
CA ASN A 155 -8.36 -12.78 -23.59
C ASN A 155 -8.05 -14.20 -23.09
N ALA A 156 -6.87 -14.52 -22.59
CA ALA A 156 -6.57 -15.87 -22.09
C ALA A 156 -5.30 -15.94 -21.24
N SER A 157 -5.41 -16.55 -20.08
CA SER A 157 -4.28 -17.04 -19.27
C SER A 157 -4.14 -18.55 -19.55
N LEU A 158 -3.11 -18.95 -20.28
CA LEU A 158 -2.82 -20.36 -20.53
C LEU A 158 -1.73 -20.83 -19.57
N ALA A 159 -2.10 -21.67 -18.60
CA ALA A 159 -1.15 -22.40 -17.78
C ALA A 159 -1.03 -23.84 -18.31
N THR A 160 0.13 -24.19 -18.81
CA THR A 160 0.41 -25.57 -19.24
C THR A 160 1.04 -26.37 -18.10
N PRO A 161 0.85 -27.73 -18.05
CA PRO A 161 1.53 -28.55 -17.06
C PRO A 161 3.05 -28.37 -17.03
N ARG A 162 3.65 -28.03 -18.15
CA ARG A 162 5.09 -27.78 -18.26
C ARG A 162 5.52 -26.51 -17.50
N GLU A 163 4.68 -25.49 -17.48
CA GLU A 163 4.96 -24.25 -16.73
C GLU A 163 4.77 -24.42 -15.21
N ILE A 164 3.98 -25.43 -14.82
CA ILE A 164 3.70 -25.72 -13.41
C ILE A 164 4.80 -26.58 -12.78
N PHE A 165 5.42 -27.49 -13.54
CA PHE A 165 6.30 -28.56 -13.04
C PHE A 165 7.75 -28.48 -13.57
N ILE A 166 8.22 -27.29 -14.00
CA ILE A 166 9.63 -27.03 -14.21
C ILE A 166 10.19 -26.48 -12.90
#